data_ccdd044cc85dccc34af71627ec311623
#
_entry.id   ccdd044cc85dccc34af71627ec311623
#
_cell.length_a   1.000
_cell.length_b   1.000
_cell.length_c   1.000
_cell.angle_alpha   90.00
_cell.angle_beta   90.00
_cell.angle_gamma   90.00
#
_symmetry.space_group_name_H-M   'P 1'
#
loop_
_entity.id
_entity.type
_entity.pdbx_description
1 polymer ?
#
loop_
_entity_poly.entity_id
_entity_poly.type
_entity_poly.pdbx_seq_one_letter_code
_entity_poly.pdbx_strand_id
1 'polypeptide(L)'
;MAIATVVTGLVLWLWFPYPYRDLAGGRELLWLIIGVDVICGPLLTAIIFNPQKNRRELMLDLGLIALIQLAALIYGLHTLSQARPVYLVFEVDRFRVVTVADVDNRSLRPEQGGLHALPWTGPRIIGTRAPRDSKEYIDSLDMSLGGIDPSMRPDWWQPYEKNKPDALKRAQKLDTLRSKRPSQQTLIDKAVRDSGISETALAWLPVTSFLSTGWVALIDNQTAEVKAFAPIDGF
;
A
#
# COMPACT_ATOMS: atom_id res chain seq x y z
N MET A 1 17.89 3.82 -19.44
CA MET A 1 16.87 4.79 -19.03
C MET A 1 15.45 4.41 -19.51
N ALA A 2 15.16 4.26 -20.79
CA ALA A 2 13.80 3.95 -21.25
C ALA A 2 13.19 2.68 -20.63
N ILE A 3 13.96 1.61 -20.48
CA ILE A 3 13.49 0.34 -19.91
C ILE A 3 13.08 0.51 -18.44
N ALA A 4 13.91 1.15 -17.63
CA ALA A 4 13.62 1.39 -16.21
C ALA A 4 12.36 2.25 -16.03
N THR A 5 12.19 3.31 -16.83
CA THR A 5 10.99 4.16 -16.78
C THR A 5 9.73 3.37 -17.13
N VAL A 6 9.77 2.53 -18.17
CA VAL A 6 8.63 1.69 -18.58
C VAL A 6 8.29 0.67 -17.49
N VAL A 7 9.30 -0.05 -16.98
CA VAL A 7 9.12 -1.04 -15.89
C VAL A 7 8.53 -0.37 -14.65
N THR A 8 9.07 0.77 -14.26
CA THR A 8 8.60 1.52 -13.09
C THR A 8 7.15 2.00 -13.27
N GLY A 9 6.79 2.54 -14.43
CA GLY A 9 5.42 2.95 -14.74
C GLY A 9 4.43 1.77 -14.66
N LEU A 10 4.83 0.62 -15.18
CA LEU A 10 4.02 -0.60 -15.16
C LEU A 10 3.85 -1.14 -13.75
N VAL A 11 4.90 -1.14 -12.93
CA VAL A 11 4.87 -1.55 -11.52
C VAL A 11 3.94 -0.65 -10.70
N LEU A 12 4.01 0.66 -10.90
CA LEU A 12 3.11 1.58 -10.22
C LEU A 12 1.66 1.35 -10.58
N TRP A 13 1.39 1.18 -11.85
CA TRP A 13 0.02 0.93 -12.34
C TRP A 13 -0.53 -0.39 -11.80
N LEU A 14 0.30 -1.43 -11.72
CA LEU A 14 -0.11 -2.77 -11.34
C LEU A 14 -0.19 -2.97 -9.82
N TRP A 15 0.78 -2.43 -9.07
CA TRP A 15 0.95 -2.70 -7.63
C TRP A 15 0.44 -1.58 -6.74
N PHE A 16 0.52 -0.32 -7.21
CA PHE A 16 0.20 0.86 -6.41
C PHE A 16 -0.91 1.71 -7.05
N PRO A 17 -2.12 1.16 -7.28
CA PRO A 17 -3.23 1.99 -7.74
C PRO A 17 -3.53 3.09 -6.72
N TYR A 18 -4.11 4.22 -7.18
CA TYR A 18 -4.56 5.27 -6.26
C TYR A 18 -5.62 4.71 -5.28
N PRO A 19 -5.58 5.04 -3.98
CA PRO A 19 -4.65 5.96 -3.29
C PRO A 19 -3.40 5.28 -2.69
N TYR A 20 -3.22 3.98 -2.88
CA TYR A 20 -2.23 3.17 -2.17
C TYR A 20 -0.77 3.57 -2.45
N ARG A 21 -0.49 4.21 -3.60
CA ARG A 21 0.85 4.77 -3.88
C ARG A 21 1.29 5.81 -2.86
N ASP A 22 0.34 6.57 -2.29
CA ASP A 22 0.60 7.58 -1.27
C ASP A 22 0.51 6.98 0.14
N LEU A 23 -0.38 6.00 0.35
CA LEU A 23 -0.57 5.31 1.62
C LEU A 23 0.55 4.31 1.96
N ALA A 24 1.11 3.62 0.95
CA ALA A 24 2.14 2.59 1.14
C ALA A 24 3.56 3.07 0.77
N GLY A 25 3.78 4.38 0.58
CA GLY A 25 5.10 4.94 0.28
C GLY A 25 5.63 4.61 -1.12
N GLY A 26 4.76 4.17 -2.03
CA GLY A 26 5.16 3.82 -3.39
C GLY A 26 5.75 5.00 -4.17
N ARG A 27 5.31 6.23 -3.85
CA ARG A 27 5.82 7.44 -4.49
C ARG A 27 7.27 7.75 -4.10
N GLU A 28 7.60 7.65 -2.81
CA GLU A 28 8.93 7.90 -2.28
C GLU A 28 9.93 6.88 -2.81
N LEU A 29 9.57 5.60 -2.75
CA LEU A 29 10.38 4.50 -3.29
C LEU A 29 10.61 4.66 -4.80
N LEU A 30 9.61 5.12 -5.53
CA LEU A 30 9.72 5.38 -6.95
C LEU A 30 10.76 6.46 -7.25
N TRP A 31 10.66 7.61 -6.58
CA TRP A 31 11.61 8.70 -6.78
C TRP A 31 13.04 8.28 -6.44
N LEU A 32 13.21 7.43 -5.42
CA LEU A 32 14.50 6.84 -5.08
C LEU A 32 15.06 6.01 -6.26
N ILE A 33 14.26 5.10 -6.82
CA ILE A 33 14.70 4.20 -7.90
C ILE A 33 15.01 5.00 -9.16
N ILE A 34 14.13 5.92 -9.56
CA ILE A 34 14.36 6.80 -10.72
C ILE A 34 15.61 7.65 -10.50
N GLY A 35 15.78 8.22 -9.31
CA GLY A 35 16.95 9.05 -8.97
C GLY A 35 18.25 8.29 -9.11
N VAL A 36 18.30 7.06 -8.58
CA VAL A 36 19.50 6.20 -8.71
C VAL A 36 19.76 5.87 -10.18
N ASP A 37 18.76 5.47 -10.95
CA ASP A 37 18.94 5.04 -12.36
C ASP A 37 19.33 6.21 -13.27
N VAL A 38 18.70 7.39 -13.06
CA VAL A 38 18.95 8.60 -13.87
C VAL A 38 20.30 9.24 -13.56
N ILE A 39 20.72 9.20 -12.30
CA ILE A 39 21.97 9.83 -11.88
C ILE A 39 23.16 8.86 -12.03
N CYS A 40 23.05 7.65 -11.48
CA CYS A 40 24.17 6.71 -11.45
C CYS A 40 24.52 6.18 -12.84
N GLY A 41 23.54 5.98 -13.73
CA GLY A 41 23.79 5.46 -15.07
C GLY A 41 24.70 6.36 -15.93
N PRO A 42 24.32 7.62 -16.20
CA PRO A 42 25.16 8.56 -16.93
C PRO A 42 26.48 8.89 -16.19
N LEU A 43 26.45 9.01 -14.86
CA LEU A 43 27.65 9.31 -14.07
C LEU A 43 28.69 8.21 -14.18
N LEU A 44 28.31 6.95 -13.99
CA LEU A 44 29.21 5.80 -14.16
C LEU A 44 29.76 5.73 -15.57
N THR A 45 28.90 5.94 -16.57
CA THR A 45 29.33 5.96 -17.97
C THR A 45 30.32 7.09 -18.22
N ALA A 46 30.08 8.29 -17.71
CA ALA A 46 30.97 9.45 -17.89
C ALA A 46 32.34 9.25 -17.22
N ILE A 47 32.39 8.58 -16.05
CA ILE A 47 33.62 8.31 -15.33
C ILE A 47 34.45 7.20 -16.01
N ILE A 48 33.80 6.17 -16.52
CA ILE A 48 34.49 4.97 -17.00
C ILE A 48 34.76 5.06 -18.52
N PHE A 49 33.92 5.82 -19.25
CA PHE A 49 34.06 5.95 -20.71
C PHE A 49 35.31 6.74 -21.09
N ASN A 50 36.26 6.06 -21.76
CA ASN A 50 37.43 6.69 -22.36
C ASN A 50 37.49 6.27 -23.84
N PRO A 51 37.37 7.22 -24.79
CA PRO A 51 37.37 6.91 -26.24
C PRO A 51 38.73 6.41 -26.76
N GLN A 52 39.80 6.53 -25.99
CA GLN A 52 41.16 6.04 -26.35
C GLN A 52 41.37 4.56 -26.02
N LYS A 53 40.44 3.92 -25.29
CA LYS A 53 40.51 2.50 -24.94
C LYS A 53 40.23 1.59 -26.15
N ASN A 54 40.83 0.39 -26.11
CA ASN A 54 40.58 -0.65 -27.09
C ASN A 54 39.09 -1.10 -27.01
N ARG A 55 38.51 -1.50 -28.14
CA ARG A 55 37.09 -1.95 -28.23
C ARG A 55 36.76 -3.03 -27.19
N ARG A 56 37.68 -3.95 -26.91
CA ARG A 56 37.44 -5.00 -25.91
C ARG A 56 37.32 -4.43 -24.49
N GLU A 57 38.18 -3.50 -24.12
CA GLU A 57 38.14 -2.83 -22.81
C GLU A 57 36.86 -1.99 -22.66
N LEU A 58 36.48 -1.27 -23.73
CA LEU A 58 35.27 -0.50 -23.74
C LEU A 58 34.04 -1.40 -23.59
N MET A 59 33.98 -2.57 -24.26
CA MET A 59 32.88 -3.53 -24.10
C MET A 59 32.82 -4.13 -22.70
N LEU A 60 33.98 -4.39 -22.07
CA LEU A 60 34.02 -4.88 -20.69
C LEU A 60 33.54 -3.82 -19.70
N ASP A 61 33.97 -2.57 -19.86
CA ASP A 61 33.54 -1.46 -19.03
C ASP A 61 32.01 -1.23 -19.13
N LEU A 62 31.48 -1.16 -20.36
CA LEU A 62 30.03 -1.01 -20.58
C LEU A 62 29.24 -2.23 -20.08
N GLY A 63 29.81 -3.44 -20.25
CA GLY A 63 29.20 -4.67 -19.73
C GLY A 63 29.12 -4.67 -18.20
N LEU A 64 30.18 -4.22 -17.52
CA LEU A 64 30.21 -4.08 -16.06
C LEU A 64 29.19 -3.04 -15.57
N ILE A 65 29.11 -1.88 -16.25
CA ILE A 65 28.10 -0.86 -15.93
C ILE A 65 26.70 -1.44 -16.10
N ALA A 66 26.43 -2.11 -17.22
CA ALA A 66 25.11 -2.73 -17.47
C ALA A 66 24.76 -3.80 -16.42
N LEU A 67 25.73 -4.60 -15.98
CA LEU A 67 25.55 -5.60 -14.92
C LEU A 67 25.19 -4.95 -13.58
N ILE A 68 25.90 -3.89 -13.19
CA ILE A 68 25.63 -3.16 -11.95
C ILE A 68 24.24 -2.53 -12.00
N GLN A 69 23.86 -1.91 -13.12
CA GLN A 69 22.52 -1.30 -13.29
C GLN A 69 21.41 -2.36 -13.25
N LEU A 70 21.62 -3.52 -13.87
CA LEU A 70 20.66 -4.61 -13.83
C LEU A 70 20.50 -5.16 -12.42
N ALA A 71 21.59 -5.34 -11.68
CA ALA A 71 21.54 -5.76 -10.29
C ALA A 71 20.79 -4.76 -9.40
N ALA A 72 21.06 -3.46 -9.58
CA ALA A 72 20.36 -2.38 -8.87
C ALA A 72 18.84 -2.36 -9.21
N LEU A 73 18.48 -2.54 -10.47
CA LEU A 73 17.08 -2.63 -10.91
C LEU A 73 16.37 -3.83 -10.28
N ILE A 74 16.99 -5.00 -10.30
CA ILE A 74 16.44 -6.22 -9.67
C ILE A 74 16.24 -6.00 -8.16
N TYR A 75 17.21 -5.42 -7.48
CA TYR A 75 17.10 -5.08 -6.06
C TYR A 75 15.98 -4.08 -5.79
N GLY A 76 15.87 -3.02 -6.61
CA GLY A 76 14.79 -2.04 -6.51
C GLY A 76 13.41 -2.66 -6.72
N LEU A 77 13.25 -3.53 -7.71
CA LEU A 77 12.00 -4.25 -7.98
C LEU A 77 11.65 -5.21 -6.83
N HIS A 78 12.65 -5.89 -6.26
CA HIS A 78 12.44 -6.73 -5.07
C HIS A 78 11.92 -5.89 -3.89
N THR A 79 12.55 -4.76 -3.60
CA THR A 79 12.12 -3.84 -2.53
C THR A 79 10.69 -3.34 -2.76
N LEU A 80 10.35 -2.91 -3.99
CA LEU A 80 8.99 -2.54 -4.35
C LEU A 80 7.99 -3.68 -4.18
N SER A 81 8.39 -4.91 -4.49
CA SER A 81 7.53 -6.08 -4.32
C SER A 81 7.19 -6.34 -2.86
N GLN A 82 8.10 -6.06 -1.93
CA GLN A 82 7.85 -6.15 -0.48
C GLN A 82 6.96 -5.01 0.02
N ALA A 83 7.14 -3.81 -0.51
CA ALA A 83 6.35 -2.64 -0.14
C ALA A 83 4.97 -2.59 -0.80
N ARG A 84 4.67 -3.50 -1.76
CA ARG A 84 3.39 -3.47 -2.46
C ARG A 84 2.22 -3.75 -1.51
N PRO A 85 1.13 -2.95 -1.54
CA PRO A 85 -0.08 -3.22 -0.77
C PRO A 85 -0.79 -4.45 -1.32
N VAL A 86 -1.15 -5.37 -0.42
CA VAL A 86 -1.89 -6.61 -0.76
C VAL A 86 -3.32 -6.58 -0.26
N TYR A 87 -3.55 -5.97 0.89
CA TYR A 87 -4.88 -5.88 1.47
C TYR A 87 -5.18 -4.51 2.06
N LEU A 88 -6.44 -4.10 1.94
CA LEU A 88 -7.08 -3.10 2.77
C LEU A 88 -7.92 -3.87 3.80
N VAL A 89 -7.47 -3.93 5.02
CA VAL A 89 -8.04 -4.78 6.08
C VAL A 89 -8.91 -3.93 7.00
N PHE A 90 -10.20 -4.29 7.15
CA PHE A 90 -11.02 -3.71 8.20
C PHE A 90 -10.68 -4.37 9.54
N GLU A 91 -10.27 -3.54 10.49
CA GLU A 91 -9.82 -3.95 11.82
C GLU A 91 -10.45 -3.04 12.88
N VAL A 92 -11.25 -3.62 13.75
CA VAL A 92 -11.90 -2.97 14.89
C VAL A 92 -12.79 -1.77 14.50
N ASP A 93 -12.22 -0.62 14.11
CA ASP A 93 -12.91 0.65 13.85
C ASP A 93 -12.33 1.42 12.64
N ARG A 94 -11.39 0.83 11.92
CA ARG A 94 -10.65 1.48 10.82
C ARG A 94 -10.28 0.50 9.72
N PHE A 95 -9.84 1.04 8.62
CA PHE A 95 -9.12 0.26 7.62
C PHE A 95 -7.61 0.40 7.83
N ARG A 96 -6.88 -0.68 7.58
CA ARG A 96 -5.43 -0.68 7.54
C ARG A 96 -4.93 -1.22 6.20
N VAL A 97 -4.02 -0.47 5.58
CA VAL A 97 -3.30 -0.95 4.40
C VAL A 97 -2.18 -1.86 4.86
N VAL A 98 -2.21 -3.10 4.38
CA VAL A 98 -1.20 -4.13 4.67
C VAL A 98 -0.39 -4.39 3.41
N THR A 99 0.93 -4.25 3.51
CA THR A 99 1.90 -4.58 2.46
C THR A 99 2.40 -6.01 2.61
N VAL A 100 3.11 -6.52 1.60
CA VAL A 100 3.73 -7.87 1.69
C VAL A 100 4.65 -7.96 2.91
N ALA A 101 5.43 -6.90 3.17
CA ALA A 101 6.36 -6.86 4.30
C ALA A 101 5.68 -6.86 5.67
N ASP A 102 4.42 -6.38 5.76
CA ASP A 102 3.67 -6.33 7.01
C ASP A 102 3.07 -7.69 7.38
N VAL A 103 2.94 -8.63 6.42
CA VAL A 103 2.28 -9.91 6.66
C VAL A 103 3.11 -10.79 7.59
N ASP A 104 2.50 -11.28 8.67
CA ASP A 104 3.12 -12.27 9.55
C ASP A 104 3.23 -13.64 8.85
N ASN A 105 4.41 -13.89 8.29
CA ASN A 105 4.71 -15.10 7.54
C ASN A 105 4.59 -16.39 8.38
N ARG A 106 4.58 -16.31 9.72
CA ARG A 106 4.44 -17.49 10.59
C ARG A 106 3.08 -18.17 10.44
N SER A 107 2.04 -17.39 10.15
CA SER A 107 0.67 -17.88 9.97
C SER A 107 0.22 -17.91 8.50
N LEU A 108 1.04 -17.44 7.57
CA LEU A 108 0.75 -17.48 6.13
C LEU A 108 0.85 -18.95 5.62
N ARG A 109 -0.17 -19.38 4.87
CA ARG A 109 -0.27 -20.73 4.29
C ARG A 109 -0.67 -20.60 2.81
N PRO A 110 0.25 -20.21 1.90
CA PRO A 110 -0.07 -20.00 0.48
C PRO A 110 -0.70 -21.21 -0.19
N GLU A 111 -0.35 -22.41 0.25
CA GLU A 111 -0.90 -23.67 -0.24
C GLU A 111 -2.41 -23.84 0.00
N GLN A 112 -2.98 -23.11 0.96
CA GLN A 112 -4.42 -23.14 1.24
C GLN A 112 -5.21 -22.27 0.24
N GLY A 113 -4.52 -21.42 -0.54
CA GLY A 113 -5.18 -20.49 -1.46
C GLY A 113 -6.04 -19.43 -0.76
N GLY A 114 -7.05 -18.92 -1.47
CA GLY A 114 -7.99 -17.95 -0.91
C GLY A 114 -7.30 -16.67 -0.43
N LEU A 115 -7.51 -16.31 0.85
CA LEU A 115 -6.90 -15.11 1.46
C LEU A 115 -5.41 -15.28 1.79
N HIS A 116 -4.91 -16.53 1.83
CA HIS A 116 -3.49 -16.78 2.03
C HIS A 116 -2.66 -16.68 0.75
N ALA A 117 -3.31 -16.66 -0.42
CA ALA A 117 -2.67 -16.37 -1.70
C ALA A 117 -2.64 -14.84 -1.91
N LEU A 118 -1.54 -14.20 -1.55
CA LEU A 118 -1.39 -12.75 -1.66
C LEU A 118 -1.60 -12.28 -3.11
N PRO A 119 -2.45 -11.26 -3.35
CA PRO A 119 -2.73 -10.79 -4.70
C PRO A 119 -1.48 -10.17 -5.35
N TRP A 120 -1.29 -10.45 -6.63
CA TRP A 120 -0.23 -9.83 -7.44
C TRP A 120 -0.58 -8.44 -7.95
N THR A 121 -1.88 -8.15 -8.09
CA THR A 121 -2.39 -6.90 -8.66
C THR A 121 -3.26 -6.20 -7.62
N GLY A 122 -2.90 -5.00 -7.24
CA GLY A 122 -3.67 -4.11 -6.35
C GLY A 122 -4.20 -4.78 -5.07
N PRO A 123 -4.51 -4.02 -4.05
CA PRO A 123 -5.02 -4.60 -2.81
C PRO A 123 -6.49 -5.03 -2.93
N ARG A 124 -6.83 -6.13 -2.24
CA ARG A 124 -8.21 -6.56 -2.04
C ARG A 124 -8.70 -6.12 -0.66
N ILE A 125 -10.01 -5.90 -0.53
CA ILE A 125 -10.61 -5.56 0.76
C ILE A 125 -10.95 -6.86 1.49
N ILE A 126 -10.47 -6.96 2.73
CA ILE A 126 -10.75 -8.07 3.64
C ILE A 126 -11.04 -7.52 5.04
N GLY A 127 -11.36 -8.38 5.98
CA GLY A 127 -11.51 -8.00 7.38
C GLY A 127 -10.83 -8.96 8.32
N THR A 128 -10.83 -8.63 9.60
CA THR A 128 -10.35 -9.49 10.67
C THR A 128 -11.53 -10.10 11.43
N ARG A 129 -11.38 -11.36 11.85
CA ARG A 129 -12.30 -12.00 12.79
C ARG A 129 -12.09 -11.47 14.21
N ALA A 130 -13.10 -11.64 15.03
CA ALA A 130 -12.96 -11.44 16.47
C ALA A 130 -12.09 -12.56 17.11
N PRO A 131 -11.47 -12.29 18.28
CA PRO A 131 -10.81 -13.32 19.07
C PRO A 131 -11.82 -14.42 19.46
N ARG A 132 -11.38 -15.67 19.53
CA ARG A 132 -12.22 -16.84 19.85
C ARG A 132 -12.54 -16.91 21.33
N ASP A 133 -11.60 -16.47 22.15
CA ASP A 133 -11.71 -16.49 23.61
C ASP A 133 -10.88 -15.37 24.25
N SER A 134 -10.96 -15.24 25.58
CA SER A 134 -10.24 -14.21 26.34
C SER A 134 -8.72 -14.38 26.28
N LYS A 135 -8.22 -15.61 26.16
CA LYS A 135 -6.79 -15.85 26.05
C LYS A 135 -6.26 -15.34 24.70
N GLU A 136 -6.92 -15.71 23.60
CA GLU A 136 -6.56 -15.22 22.27
C GLU A 136 -6.64 -13.68 22.19
N TYR A 137 -7.60 -13.06 22.91
CA TYR A 137 -7.70 -11.61 23.01
C TYR A 137 -6.46 -11.00 23.68
N ILE A 138 -6.04 -11.55 24.83
CA ILE A 138 -4.84 -11.08 25.55
C ILE A 138 -3.58 -11.30 24.72
N ASP A 139 -3.40 -12.50 24.16
CA ASP A 139 -2.27 -12.83 23.30
C ASP A 139 -2.22 -11.88 22.07
N SER A 140 -3.39 -11.48 21.55
CA SER A 140 -3.49 -10.52 20.46
C SER A 140 -3.07 -9.12 20.85
N LEU A 141 -3.41 -8.67 22.06
CA LEU A 141 -2.96 -7.38 22.58
C LEU A 141 -1.44 -7.35 22.74
N ASP A 142 -0.85 -8.41 23.31
CA ASP A 142 0.60 -8.51 23.47
C ASP A 142 1.32 -8.48 22.11
N MET A 143 0.78 -9.17 21.11
CA MET A 143 1.32 -9.13 19.73
C MET A 143 1.21 -7.73 19.12
N SER A 144 0.10 -7.02 19.34
CA SER A 144 -0.09 -5.65 18.84
C SER A 144 0.86 -4.66 19.51
N LEU A 145 1.13 -4.83 20.81
CA LEU A 145 2.18 -4.05 21.50
C LEU A 145 3.57 -4.34 20.92
N GLY A 146 3.80 -5.55 20.42
CA GLY A 146 4.99 -5.93 19.65
C GLY A 146 4.98 -5.47 18.18
N GLY A 147 3.96 -4.73 17.74
CA GLY A 147 3.83 -4.19 16.39
C GLY A 147 3.19 -5.13 15.36
N ILE A 148 2.59 -6.25 15.79
CA ILE A 148 1.93 -7.22 14.91
C ILE A 148 0.42 -7.20 15.19
N ASP A 149 -0.28 -6.34 14.48
CA ASP A 149 -1.74 -6.19 14.62
C ASP A 149 -2.53 -7.35 13.96
N PRO A 150 -3.80 -7.56 14.34
CA PRO A 150 -4.65 -8.58 13.72
C PRO A 150 -4.73 -8.50 12.20
N SER A 151 -4.70 -7.29 11.63
CA SER A 151 -4.69 -7.06 10.18
C SER A 151 -3.48 -7.66 9.47
N MET A 152 -2.35 -7.81 10.15
CA MET A 152 -1.11 -8.38 9.62
C MET A 152 -1.06 -9.92 9.72
N ARG A 153 -2.01 -10.54 10.43
CA ARG A 153 -2.01 -11.97 10.75
C ARG A 153 -2.98 -12.76 9.87
N PRO A 154 -2.48 -13.59 8.93
CA PRO A 154 -3.29 -14.40 8.03
C PRO A 154 -4.34 -15.28 8.70
N ASP A 155 -4.08 -15.82 9.89
CA ASP A 155 -5.01 -16.65 10.66
C ASP A 155 -6.20 -15.86 11.26
N TRP A 156 -6.16 -14.53 11.20
CA TRP A 156 -7.27 -13.64 11.57
C TRP A 156 -8.07 -13.14 10.37
N TRP A 157 -7.60 -13.35 9.16
CA TRP A 157 -8.27 -12.83 7.97
C TRP A 157 -9.58 -13.56 7.68
N GLN A 158 -10.54 -12.79 7.22
CA GLN A 158 -11.83 -13.28 6.73
C GLN A 158 -12.35 -12.40 5.59
N PRO A 159 -13.31 -12.89 4.78
CA PRO A 159 -13.98 -12.07 3.78
C PRO A 159 -14.61 -10.82 4.42
N TYR A 160 -14.44 -9.65 3.76
CA TYR A 160 -14.95 -8.37 4.26
C TYR A 160 -16.45 -8.35 4.49
N GLU A 161 -17.20 -9.16 3.74
CA GLU A 161 -18.66 -9.30 3.87
C GLU A 161 -19.09 -9.60 5.31
N LYS A 162 -18.27 -10.35 6.06
CA LYS A 162 -18.53 -10.65 7.47
C LYS A 162 -18.35 -9.45 8.40
N ASN A 163 -17.53 -8.48 7.98
CA ASN A 163 -17.23 -7.28 8.76
C ASN A 163 -18.11 -6.08 8.36
N LYS A 164 -18.84 -6.13 7.26
CA LYS A 164 -19.71 -5.02 6.81
C LYS A 164 -20.65 -4.50 7.88
N PRO A 165 -21.34 -5.33 8.69
CA PRO A 165 -22.19 -4.84 9.77
C PRO A 165 -21.42 -4.06 10.84
N ASP A 166 -20.22 -4.48 11.17
CA ASP A 166 -19.37 -3.80 12.15
C ASP A 166 -18.77 -2.52 11.57
N ALA A 167 -18.38 -2.52 10.31
CA ALA A 167 -17.95 -1.33 9.60
C ALA A 167 -19.04 -0.25 9.59
N LEU A 168 -20.29 -0.61 9.31
CA LEU A 168 -21.42 0.32 9.37
C LEU A 168 -21.67 0.87 10.77
N LYS A 169 -21.53 0.05 11.82
CA LYS A 169 -21.67 0.51 13.22
C LYS A 169 -20.58 1.50 13.63
N ARG A 170 -19.37 1.35 13.09
CA ARG A 170 -18.21 2.20 13.41
C ARG A 170 -18.09 3.42 12.52
N ALA A 171 -18.69 3.37 11.34
CA ALA A 171 -18.67 4.46 10.39
C ALA A 171 -19.33 5.72 10.94
N GLN A 172 -18.70 6.85 10.71
CA GLN A 172 -19.17 8.15 11.14
C GLN A 172 -19.83 8.89 9.96
N LYS A 173 -20.80 9.75 10.28
CA LYS A 173 -21.45 10.61 9.27
C LYS A 173 -20.45 11.62 8.71
N LEU A 174 -20.58 11.97 7.44
CA LEU A 174 -19.66 12.89 6.78
C LEU A 174 -19.64 14.29 7.42
N ASP A 175 -20.76 14.74 7.99
CA ASP A 175 -20.86 16.01 8.72
C ASP A 175 -19.86 16.06 9.89
N THR A 176 -19.59 14.92 10.55
CA THR A 176 -18.60 14.88 11.64
C THR A 176 -17.18 15.13 11.12
N LEU A 177 -16.84 14.62 9.93
CA LEU A 177 -15.55 14.89 9.29
C LEU A 177 -15.42 16.36 8.89
N ARG A 178 -16.48 16.93 8.31
CA ARG A 178 -16.53 18.35 7.95
C ARG A 178 -16.33 19.25 9.16
N SER A 179 -16.98 18.92 10.29
CA SER A 179 -16.86 19.66 11.54
C SER A 179 -15.46 19.54 12.17
N LYS A 180 -14.88 18.34 12.14
CA LYS A 180 -13.52 18.09 12.66
C LYS A 180 -12.43 18.77 11.82
N ARG A 181 -12.62 18.88 10.51
CA ARG A 181 -11.61 19.35 9.54
C ARG A 181 -12.13 20.50 8.65
N PRO A 182 -12.50 21.66 9.23
CA PRO A 182 -13.11 22.77 8.47
C PRO A 182 -12.19 23.36 7.39
N SER A 183 -10.86 23.24 7.55
CA SER A 183 -9.88 23.71 6.55
C SER A 183 -9.71 22.77 5.36
N GLN A 184 -10.28 21.55 5.40
CA GLN A 184 -10.09 20.52 4.37
C GLN A 184 -11.36 20.22 3.56
N GLN A 185 -12.32 21.16 3.52
CA GLN A 185 -13.59 20.99 2.81
C GLN A 185 -13.42 20.64 1.33
N THR A 186 -12.47 21.27 0.66
CA THR A 186 -12.17 20.98 -0.76
C THR A 186 -11.75 19.54 -1.02
N LEU A 187 -11.03 18.92 -0.08
CA LEU A 187 -10.63 17.51 -0.16
C LEU A 187 -11.82 16.59 0.08
N ILE A 188 -12.70 16.94 1.03
CA ILE A 188 -13.94 16.21 1.27
C ILE A 188 -14.84 16.27 0.04
N ASP A 189 -15.05 17.47 -0.52
CA ASP A 189 -15.90 17.66 -1.72
C ASP A 189 -15.35 16.90 -2.92
N LYS A 190 -14.02 16.85 -3.06
CA LYS A 190 -13.39 16.04 -4.10
C LYS A 190 -13.69 14.54 -3.89
N ALA A 191 -13.51 14.03 -2.69
CA ALA A 191 -13.77 12.62 -2.38
C ALA A 191 -15.25 12.26 -2.54
N VAL A 192 -16.18 13.16 -2.19
CA VAL A 192 -17.62 12.99 -2.44
C VAL A 192 -17.89 12.88 -3.94
N ARG A 193 -17.31 13.76 -4.76
CA ARG A 193 -17.47 13.66 -6.23
C ARG A 193 -16.86 12.36 -6.77
N ASP A 194 -15.67 11.98 -6.31
CA ASP A 194 -14.98 10.78 -6.75
C ASP A 194 -15.74 9.50 -6.33
N SER A 195 -16.56 9.53 -5.28
CA SER A 195 -17.37 8.41 -4.83
C SER A 195 -18.50 8.03 -5.78
N GLY A 196 -18.98 8.97 -6.60
CA GLY A 196 -20.06 8.77 -7.56
C GLY A 196 -21.46 8.60 -6.94
N ILE A 197 -21.62 8.79 -5.62
CA ILE A 197 -22.93 8.72 -4.92
C ILE A 197 -23.18 9.99 -4.11
N SER A 198 -24.44 10.17 -3.66
CA SER A 198 -24.81 11.37 -2.89
C SER A 198 -24.09 11.41 -1.54
N GLU A 199 -23.79 12.62 -1.07
CA GLU A 199 -23.15 12.83 0.22
C GLU A 199 -23.94 12.21 1.39
N THR A 200 -25.28 12.25 1.32
CA THR A 200 -26.16 11.68 2.34
C THR A 200 -26.11 10.14 2.41
N ALA A 201 -25.64 9.49 1.34
CA ALA A 201 -25.43 8.05 1.30
C ALA A 201 -24.00 7.63 1.74
N LEU A 202 -23.15 8.61 2.09
CA LEU A 202 -21.78 8.36 2.50
C LEU A 202 -21.62 8.39 4.02
N ALA A 203 -20.74 7.50 4.50
CA ALA A 203 -20.13 7.53 5.81
C ALA A 203 -18.62 7.40 5.66
N TRP A 204 -17.86 7.61 6.72
CA TRP A 204 -16.41 7.51 6.64
C TRP A 204 -15.82 6.69 7.79
N LEU A 205 -14.65 6.09 7.52
CA LEU A 205 -13.82 5.38 8.46
C LEU A 205 -12.36 5.83 8.30
N PRO A 206 -11.57 5.89 9.39
CA PRO A 206 -10.15 6.15 9.29
C PRO A 206 -9.42 5.09 8.46
N VAL A 207 -8.37 5.50 7.75
CA VAL A 207 -7.46 4.59 7.05
C VAL A 207 -6.05 4.82 7.56
N THR A 208 -5.38 3.75 7.95
CA THR A 208 -4.00 3.78 8.42
C THR A 208 -3.11 2.90 7.55
N SER A 209 -1.84 3.23 7.56
CA SER A 209 -0.77 2.39 7.03
C SER A 209 0.43 2.47 7.97
N PHE A 210 1.49 1.73 7.70
CA PHE A 210 2.75 1.89 8.45
C PHE A 210 3.31 3.32 8.35
N LEU A 211 3.08 4.01 7.22
CA LEU A 211 3.65 5.33 6.94
C LEU A 211 2.72 6.50 7.26
N SER A 212 1.41 6.27 7.35
CA SER A 212 0.44 7.36 7.48
C SER A 212 -0.81 6.93 8.23
N THR A 213 -1.29 7.84 9.08
CA THR A 213 -2.62 7.76 9.73
C THR A 213 -3.57 8.83 9.18
N GLY A 214 -3.11 9.65 8.25
CA GLY A 214 -3.79 10.86 7.76
C GLY A 214 -4.74 10.62 6.58
N TRP A 215 -5.50 9.50 6.57
CA TRP A 215 -6.44 9.20 5.50
C TRP A 215 -7.78 8.71 6.02
N VAL A 216 -8.82 8.91 5.22
CA VAL A 216 -10.16 8.34 5.43
C VAL A 216 -10.64 7.61 4.18
N ALA A 217 -11.44 6.57 4.39
CA ALA A 217 -12.23 5.91 3.37
C ALA A 217 -13.68 6.38 3.47
N LEU A 218 -14.25 6.80 2.35
CA LEU A 218 -15.68 7.04 2.23
C LEU A 218 -16.34 5.73 1.82
N ILE A 219 -17.30 5.30 2.62
CA ILE A 219 -18.07 4.08 2.38
C ILE A 219 -19.54 4.41 2.15
N ASP A 220 -20.21 3.58 1.38
CA ASP A 220 -21.67 3.60 1.29
C ASP A 220 -22.26 3.21 2.66
N ASN A 221 -23.17 4.05 3.19
CA ASN A 221 -23.71 3.89 4.53
C ASN A 221 -24.77 2.79 4.66
N GLN A 222 -25.09 2.09 3.56
CA GLN A 222 -25.99 0.93 3.55
C GLN A 222 -25.27 -0.37 3.26
N THR A 223 -24.30 -0.35 2.32
CA THR A 223 -23.62 -1.54 1.84
C THR A 223 -22.23 -1.75 2.43
N ALA A 224 -21.69 -0.73 3.12
CA ALA A 224 -20.30 -0.65 3.60
C ALA A 224 -19.24 -0.77 2.47
N GLU A 225 -19.61 -0.62 1.22
CA GLU A 225 -18.64 -0.62 0.12
C GLU A 225 -17.78 0.63 0.14
N VAL A 226 -16.48 0.47 0.00
CA VAL A 226 -15.54 1.60 -0.13
C VAL A 226 -15.73 2.24 -1.50
N LYS A 227 -16.07 3.54 -1.50
CA LYS A 227 -16.34 4.31 -2.72
C LYS A 227 -15.23 5.29 -3.08
N ALA A 228 -14.59 5.91 -2.08
CA ALA A 228 -13.52 6.87 -2.32
C ALA A 228 -12.58 6.95 -1.12
N PHE A 229 -11.48 7.69 -1.30
CA PHE A 229 -10.51 7.97 -0.24
C PHE A 229 -10.19 9.47 -0.24
N ALA A 230 -9.83 9.99 0.94
CA ALA A 230 -9.34 11.36 1.08
C ALA A 230 -8.11 11.41 2.00
N PRO A 231 -7.09 12.24 1.65
CA PRO A 231 -5.92 12.47 2.50
C PRO A 231 -6.29 13.43 3.64
N ILE A 232 -7.07 12.93 4.58
CA ILE A 232 -7.62 13.67 5.72
C ILE A 232 -7.44 12.80 6.95
N ASP A 233 -6.85 13.37 7.99
CA ASP A 233 -6.70 12.68 9.27
C ASP A 233 -8.08 12.43 9.91
N GLY A 234 -8.42 11.16 10.11
CA GLY A 234 -9.69 10.70 10.69
C GLY A 234 -9.70 10.60 12.22
N PHE A 235 -8.59 10.90 12.90
CA PHE A 235 -8.47 10.76 14.35
C PHE A 235 -8.59 12.07 15.11
#